data_f290bae3ca03b40c41034b25e4dc40a3
#
_entry.id   f290bae3ca03b40c41034b25e4dc40a3
#
_cell.length_a   1.000
_cell.length_b   1.000
_cell.length_c   1.000
_cell.angle_alpha   90.00
_cell.angle_beta   90.00
_cell.angle_gamma   90.00
#
_symmetry.space_group_name_H-M   'P 1'
#
loop_
_entity.id
_entity.type
_entity.pdbx_description
1 polymer ?
#
loop_
_entity_poly.entity_id
_entity_poly.type
_entity_poly.pdbx_seq_one_letter_code
_entity_poly.pdbx_strand_id
1 'polypeptide(L)'
;VKPWVKTSLAPGSQVVTDYLEKAGLNTYLDKLGFHLVGYGCTTCIGNSGPLADEIVESIQEENIYAVSVLSGNRNFEGRISPHIKANYLASPPLVVAYALAGHMNFDLYKDSFGKDKNGKDIFMKDIWPSNKEIEDVLKSSLNPEMFVKRYSNVSEGPKQWQQIKTEKSSIYNWEE
;
A
#
# COMPACT_ATOMS: atom_id res chain seq x y z
N VAL A 1 -8.19 -2.45 10.92
CA VAL A 1 -6.83 -3.04 10.95
C VAL A 1 -6.35 -3.04 12.39
N LYS A 2 -5.59 -4.04 12.79
CA LYS A 2 -5.04 -4.14 14.15
C LYS A 2 -3.95 -3.09 14.38
N PRO A 3 -3.77 -2.59 15.62
CA PRO A 3 -2.84 -1.48 15.90
C PRO A 3 -1.36 -1.82 15.63
N TRP A 4 -0.99 -3.09 15.64
CA TRP A 4 0.38 -3.54 15.34
C TRP A 4 0.65 -3.74 13.83
N VAL A 5 -0.35 -3.55 12.96
CA VAL A 5 -0.19 -3.70 11.51
C VAL A 5 0.04 -2.34 10.88
N LYS A 6 1.24 -2.14 10.34
CA LYS A 6 1.55 -0.98 9.51
C LYS A 6 1.07 -1.23 8.08
N THR A 7 0.30 -0.31 7.54
CA THR A 7 -0.18 -0.33 6.16
C THR A 7 0.35 0.86 5.37
N SER A 8 0.49 0.72 4.06
CA SER A 8 0.87 1.80 3.15
C SER A 8 0.42 1.48 1.73
N LEU A 9 0.18 2.49 0.93
CA LEU A 9 -0.19 2.39 -0.49
C LEU A 9 0.85 3.11 -1.34
N ALA A 10 1.52 2.37 -2.23
CA ALA A 10 2.45 2.92 -3.21
C ALA A 10 2.16 2.35 -4.61
N PRO A 11 1.20 2.93 -5.33
CA PRO A 11 0.81 2.45 -6.66
C PRO A 11 1.92 2.57 -7.69
N GLY A 12 1.88 1.74 -8.72
CA GLY A 12 2.84 1.78 -9.83
C GLY A 12 2.79 3.07 -10.66
N SER A 13 1.66 3.78 -10.67
CA SER A 13 1.51 5.06 -11.34
C SER A 13 0.40 5.92 -10.74
N GLN A 14 0.41 7.21 -11.08
CA GLN A 14 -0.62 8.17 -10.66
C GLN A 14 -2.01 7.86 -11.24
N VAL A 15 -2.10 7.12 -12.35
CA VAL A 15 -3.38 6.68 -12.92
C VAL A 15 -4.13 5.78 -11.94
N VAL A 16 -3.42 4.98 -11.13
CA VAL A 16 -4.03 4.15 -10.09
C VAL A 16 -4.79 5.00 -9.08
N THR A 17 -4.21 6.11 -8.66
CA THR A 17 -4.88 7.06 -7.76
C THR A 17 -6.15 7.60 -8.40
N ASP A 18 -6.07 8.03 -9.67
CA ASP A 18 -7.23 8.59 -10.38
C ASP A 18 -8.40 7.59 -10.46
N TYR A 19 -8.15 6.32 -10.78
CA TYR A 19 -9.25 5.35 -10.86
C TYR A 19 -9.73 4.87 -9.47
N LEU A 20 -8.87 4.82 -8.45
CA LEU A 20 -9.30 4.54 -7.08
C LEU A 20 -10.19 5.65 -6.52
N GLU A 21 -9.86 6.92 -6.80
CA GLU A 21 -10.68 8.07 -6.45
C GLU A 21 -12.02 8.03 -7.16
N LYS A 22 -12.03 7.78 -8.49
CA LYS A 22 -13.25 7.69 -9.28
C LYS A 22 -14.14 6.53 -8.85
N ALA A 23 -13.55 5.41 -8.41
CA ALA A 23 -14.26 4.28 -7.85
C ALA A 23 -14.72 4.51 -6.39
N GLY A 24 -14.26 5.59 -5.73
CA GLY A 24 -14.54 5.89 -4.32
C GLY A 24 -13.84 4.94 -3.34
N LEU A 25 -12.84 4.18 -3.80
CA LEU A 25 -12.13 3.18 -2.99
C LEU A 25 -11.05 3.79 -2.09
N ASN A 26 -10.48 4.93 -2.46
CA ASN A 26 -9.44 5.61 -1.70
C ASN A 26 -9.88 5.92 -0.25
N THR A 27 -11.13 6.37 -0.06
CA THR A 27 -11.67 6.68 1.28
C THR A 27 -11.74 5.46 2.19
N TYR A 28 -11.96 4.27 1.64
CA TYR A 28 -11.96 3.03 2.41
C TYR A 28 -10.54 2.55 2.70
N LEU A 29 -9.63 2.69 1.75
CA LEU A 29 -8.21 2.39 1.95
C LEU A 29 -7.61 3.29 3.03
N ASP A 30 -7.90 4.59 3.01
CA ASP A 30 -7.47 5.55 4.04
C ASP A 30 -7.99 5.17 5.44
N LYS A 31 -9.27 4.75 5.56
CA LYS A 31 -9.83 4.26 6.82
C LYS A 31 -9.14 3.01 7.35
N LEU A 32 -8.57 2.20 6.47
CA LEU A 32 -7.77 1.03 6.82
C LEU A 32 -6.29 1.36 7.06
N GLY A 33 -5.90 2.64 6.93
CA GLY A 33 -4.53 3.11 7.09
C GLY A 33 -3.65 2.92 5.85
N PHE A 34 -4.20 2.50 4.71
CA PHE A 34 -3.48 2.42 3.44
C PHE A 34 -3.35 3.79 2.79
N HIS A 35 -2.63 4.69 3.45
CA HIS A 35 -2.38 6.03 2.92
C HIS A 35 -1.38 6.01 1.78
N LEU A 36 -1.57 6.89 0.81
CA LEU A 36 -0.64 7.08 -0.29
C LEU A 36 0.68 7.67 0.23
N VAL A 37 1.76 6.90 0.12
CA VAL A 37 3.12 7.29 0.58
C VAL A 37 4.08 7.60 -0.58
N GLY A 38 3.72 7.26 -1.80
CA GLY A 38 4.53 7.48 -3.00
C GLY A 38 4.07 6.62 -4.17
N TYR A 39 4.87 6.57 -5.22
CA TYR A 39 4.59 5.80 -6.43
C TYR A 39 5.77 4.90 -6.80
N GLY A 40 5.48 3.78 -7.45
CA GLY A 40 6.49 2.84 -7.93
C GLY A 40 7.04 1.93 -6.83
N CYS A 41 8.35 1.72 -6.81
CA CYS A 41 9.02 0.78 -5.91
C CYS A 41 9.21 1.28 -4.47
N THR A 42 8.31 2.11 -3.95
CA THR A 42 8.45 2.75 -2.64
C THR A 42 8.47 1.74 -1.49
N THR A 43 7.44 0.90 -1.40
CA THR A 43 7.29 -0.05 -0.29
C THR A 43 8.37 -1.13 -0.31
N CYS A 44 8.72 -1.62 -1.49
CA CYS A 44 9.64 -2.75 -1.64
C CYS A 44 11.10 -2.45 -1.31
N ILE A 45 11.45 -1.19 -1.11
CA ILE A 45 12.79 -0.75 -0.67
C ILE A 45 12.77 -0.07 0.71
N GLY A 46 11.67 -0.20 1.44
CA GLY A 46 11.52 0.36 2.78
C GLY A 46 11.20 1.86 2.83
N ASN A 47 10.95 2.52 1.68
CA ASN A 47 10.66 3.96 1.64
C ASN A 47 9.24 4.33 2.12
N SER A 48 8.43 3.36 2.52
CA SER A 48 7.15 3.61 3.21
C SER A 48 7.33 4.01 4.69
N GLY A 49 8.57 4.13 5.14
CA GLY A 49 8.95 4.54 6.48
C GLY A 49 9.20 3.38 7.44
N PRO A 50 9.82 3.63 8.59
CA PRO A 50 10.13 2.61 9.59
C PRO A 50 8.86 2.09 10.29
N LEU A 51 9.00 1.01 11.03
CA LEU A 51 8.02 0.61 12.04
C LEU A 51 8.07 1.61 13.21
N ALA A 52 6.98 1.73 13.96
CA ALA A 52 6.96 2.48 15.20
C ALA A 52 7.92 1.84 16.23
N ASP A 53 8.55 2.67 17.05
CA ASP A 53 9.60 2.21 17.98
C ASP A 53 9.06 1.15 18.96
N GLU A 54 7.84 1.31 19.47
CA GLU A 54 7.19 0.36 20.37
C GLU A 54 6.96 -1.01 19.72
N ILE A 55 6.73 -1.02 18.39
CA ILE A 55 6.61 -2.27 17.64
C ILE A 55 7.98 -2.94 17.47
N VAL A 56 9.02 -2.15 17.19
CA VAL A 56 10.39 -2.65 17.07
C VAL A 56 10.87 -3.23 18.37
N GLU A 57 10.66 -2.54 19.49
CA GLU A 57 10.98 -3.00 20.84
C GLU A 57 10.28 -4.34 21.14
N SER A 58 8.97 -4.41 20.91
CA SER A 58 8.19 -5.64 21.11
C SER A 58 8.70 -6.80 20.24
N ILE A 59 9.09 -6.56 18.98
CA ILE A 59 9.66 -7.58 18.10
C ILE A 59 10.97 -8.13 18.67
N GLN A 60 11.82 -7.26 19.24
CA GLN A 60 13.14 -7.63 19.75
C GLN A 60 13.06 -8.32 21.12
N GLU A 61 12.31 -7.74 22.05
CA GLU A 61 12.20 -8.24 23.42
C GLU A 61 11.44 -9.57 23.50
N GLU A 62 10.35 -9.69 22.77
CA GLU A 62 9.47 -10.87 22.78
C GLU A 62 9.86 -11.90 21.71
N ASN A 63 10.91 -11.63 20.92
CA ASN A 63 11.35 -12.45 19.79
C ASN A 63 10.20 -12.79 18.81
N ILE A 64 9.36 -11.81 18.51
CA ILE A 64 8.19 -11.98 17.63
C ILE A 64 8.64 -12.24 16.20
N TYR A 65 7.97 -13.18 15.53
CA TYR A 65 8.18 -13.46 14.13
C TYR A 65 7.35 -12.49 13.28
N ALA A 66 7.86 -11.27 13.11
CA ALA A 66 7.23 -10.26 12.27
C ALA A 66 7.47 -10.53 10.78
N VAL A 67 6.47 -10.25 9.97
CA VAL A 67 6.49 -10.48 8.51
C VAL A 67 5.90 -9.31 7.75
N SER A 68 6.24 -9.19 6.46
CA SER A 68 5.53 -8.32 5.53
C SER A 68 4.68 -9.10 4.54
N VAL A 69 3.55 -8.53 4.15
CA VAL A 69 2.72 -8.99 3.03
C VAL A 69 2.56 -7.83 2.07
N LEU A 70 3.01 -7.98 0.83
CA LEU A 70 3.00 -6.89 -0.13
C LEU A 70 2.70 -7.36 -1.55
N SER A 71 2.20 -6.45 -2.37
CA SER A 71 2.04 -6.63 -3.81
C SER A 71 3.11 -5.82 -4.53
N GLY A 72 3.99 -6.46 -5.28
CA GLY A 72 4.79 -5.75 -6.26
C GLY A 72 6.30 -5.91 -6.27
N ASN A 73 7.01 -6.69 -5.46
CA ASN A 73 8.46 -6.79 -5.63
C ASN A 73 9.04 -8.19 -5.58
N ARG A 74 10.24 -8.31 -6.19
CA ARG A 74 10.97 -9.56 -6.38
C ARG A 74 12.19 -9.74 -5.47
N ASN A 75 12.64 -8.70 -4.75
CA ASN A 75 13.90 -8.76 -4.01
C ASN A 75 13.72 -8.19 -2.62
N PHE A 76 13.37 -9.05 -1.67
CA PHE A 76 12.82 -8.65 -0.39
C PHE A 76 13.81 -8.60 0.76
N GLU A 77 14.79 -9.48 0.77
CA GLU A 77 15.62 -9.73 1.95
C GLU A 77 16.31 -8.47 2.45
N GLY A 78 15.96 -8.07 3.66
CA GLY A 78 16.51 -6.89 4.34
C GLY A 78 16.12 -5.53 3.77
N ARG A 79 15.43 -5.47 2.61
CA ARG A 79 15.14 -4.20 1.93
C ARG A 79 13.87 -3.53 2.43
N ILE A 80 12.87 -4.29 2.84
CA ILE A 80 11.59 -3.75 3.30
C ILE A 80 11.73 -3.23 4.73
N SER A 81 12.26 -4.05 5.61
CA SER A 81 12.57 -3.68 6.99
C SER A 81 13.61 -4.65 7.57
N PRO A 82 14.59 -4.17 8.34
CA PRO A 82 15.55 -5.05 9.02
C PRO A 82 14.95 -5.86 10.17
N HIS A 83 13.76 -5.51 10.63
CA HIS A 83 13.11 -6.11 11.81
C HIS A 83 12.18 -7.27 11.46
N ILE A 84 11.95 -7.55 10.19
CA ILE A 84 11.06 -8.63 9.75
C ILE A 84 11.84 -9.86 9.30
N LYS A 85 11.29 -11.03 9.55
CA LYS A 85 11.95 -12.33 9.29
C LYS A 85 11.48 -13.01 8.00
N ALA A 86 10.33 -12.61 7.45
CA ALA A 86 9.81 -13.16 6.19
C ALA A 86 8.99 -12.13 5.42
N ASN A 87 8.93 -12.32 4.10
CA ASN A 87 8.18 -11.46 3.19
C ASN A 87 7.31 -12.32 2.28
N TYR A 88 6.04 -11.96 2.17
CA TYR A 88 5.06 -12.66 1.36
C TYR A 88 4.59 -11.77 0.23
N LEU A 89 4.67 -12.29 -0.99
CA LEU A 89 4.12 -11.64 -2.18
C LEU A 89 2.68 -12.09 -2.38
N ALA A 90 1.76 -11.14 -2.42
CA ALA A 90 0.34 -11.40 -2.62
C ALA A 90 -0.29 -10.39 -3.59
N SER A 91 -1.47 -10.69 -4.11
CA SER A 91 -2.26 -9.72 -4.86
C SER A 91 -2.74 -8.58 -3.94
N PRO A 92 -3.00 -7.36 -4.48
CA PRO A 92 -3.48 -6.24 -3.67
C PRO A 92 -4.68 -6.57 -2.77
N PRO A 93 -5.73 -7.28 -3.23
CA PRO A 93 -6.85 -7.65 -2.35
C PRO A 93 -6.45 -8.59 -1.22
N LEU A 94 -5.50 -9.51 -1.45
CA LEU A 94 -4.98 -10.39 -0.39
C LEU A 94 -4.13 -9.62 0.62
N VAL A 95 -3.37 -8.62 0.19
CA VAL A 95 -2.64 -7.72 1.11
C VAL A 95 -3.62 -7.04 2.08
N VAL A 96 -4.74 -6.53 1.56
CA VAL A 96 -5.79 -5.94 2.40
C VAL A 96 -6.41 -6.98 3.34
N ALA A 97 -6.68 -8.19 2.85
CA ALA A 97 -7.25 -9.27 3.68
C ALA A 97 -6.32 -9.64 4.84
N TYR A 98 -5.02 -9.83 4.61
CA TYR A 98 -4.05 -10.11 5.68
C TYR A 98 -3.86 -8.93 6.63
N ALA A 99 -3.96 -7.70 6.17
CA ALA A 99 -3.96 -6.53 7.04
C ALA A 99 -5.17 -6.50 7.98
N LEU A 100 -6.34 -6.94 7.50
CA LEU A 100 -7.54 -7.09 8.32
C LEU A 100 -7.40 -8.24 9.33
N ALA A 101 -6.84 -9.38 8.91
CA ALA A 101 -6.55 -10.52 9.77
C ALA A 101 -5.57 -10.15 10.90
N GLY A 102 -4.52 -9.40 10.57
CA GLY A 102 -3.53 -8.91 11.53
C GLY A 102 -2.41 -9.89 11.87
N HIS A 103 -2.41 -11.08 11.30
CA HIS A 103 -1.37 -12.11 11.45
C HIS A 103 -1.40 -13.11 10.27
N MET A 104 -0.29 -13.82 10.05
CA MET A 104 -0.16 -14.78 8.95
C MET A 104 -0.70 -16.18 9.27
N ASN A 105 -0.83 -16.52 10.55
CA ASN A 105 -1.48 -17.78 10.96
C ASN A 105 -3.00 -17.63 10.91
N PHE A 106 -3.52 -17.34 9.71
CA PHE A 106 -4.92 -17.08 9.42
C PHE A 106 -5.34 -17.89 8.19
N ASP A 107 -6.28 -18.81 8.38
CA ASP A 107 -6.86 -19.60 7.29
C ASP A 107 -7.98 -18.79 6.62
N LEU A 108 -7.69 -18.22 5.45
CA LEU A 108 -8.64 -17.39 4.68
C LEU A 108 -9.97 -18.09 4.37
N TYR A 109 -10.01 -19.42 4.43
CA TYR A 109 -11.22 -20.19 4.13
C TYR A 109 -12.07 -20.52 5.37
N LYS A 110 -11.45 -20.53 6.56
CA LYS A 110 -12.10 -21.00 7.81
C LYS A 110 -12.21 -19.94 8.87
N ASP A 111 -11.21 -19.04 8.96
CA ASP A 111 -11.15 -18.09 10.05
C ASP A 111 -12.00 -16.85 9.77
N SER A 112 -12.57 -16.30 10.83
CA SER A 112 -13.37 -15.08 10.77
C SER A 112 -12.49 -13.85 10.96
N PHE A 113 -12.69 -12.83 10.14
CA PHE A 113 -12.08 -11.50 10.29
C PHE A 113 -12.62 -10.73 11.51
N GLY A 114 -13.66 -11.23 12.15
CA GLY A 114 -14.34 -10.61 13.28
C GLY A 114 -15.86 -10.63 13.07
N LYS A 115 -16.54 -9.77 13.81
CA LYS A 115 -18.00 -9.70 13.79
C LYS A 115 -18.49 -8.39 13.17
N ASP A 116 -19.60 -8.46 12.44
CA ASP A 116 -20.32 -7.29 11.97
C ASP A 116 -21.05 -6.57 13.13
N LYS A 117 -21.72 -5.46 12.81
CA LYS A 117 -22.51 -4.68 13.77
C LYS A 117 -23.66 -5.46 14.43
N ASN A 118 -24.05 -6.60 13.86
CA ASN A 118 -25.12 -7.47 14.35
C ASN A 118 -24.55 -8.67 15.13
N GLY A 119 -23.23 -8.77 15.29
CA GLY A 119 -22.56 -9.85 15.98
C GLY A 119 -22.34 -11.11 15.12
N LYS A 120 -22.62 -11.07 13.83
CA LYS A 120 -22.39 -12.16 12.88
C LYS A 120 -20.92 -12.20 12.46
N ASP A 121 -20.31 -13.40 12.42
CA ASP A 121 -18.95 -13.58 11.94
C ASP A 121 -18.84 -13.27 10.44
N ILE A 122 -17.75 -12.57 10.08
CA ILE A 122 -17.40 -12.17 8.71
C ILE A 122 -16.26 -13.05 8.21
N PHE A 123 -16.47 -13.71 7.09
CA PHE A 123 -15.50 -14.58 6.43
C PHE A 123 -15.04 -13.99 5.10
N MET A 124 -13.98 -14.56 4.50
CA MET A 124 -13.46 -14.15 3.21
C MET A 124 -14.53 -14.08 2.12
N LYS A 125 -15.43 -15.04 2.07
CA LYS A 125 -16.55 -15.08 1.11
C LYS A 125 -17.53 -13.90 1.22
N ASP A 126 -17.60 -13.27 2.40
CA ASP A 126 -18.51 -12.14 2.66
C ASP A 126 -17.91 -10.81 2.21
N ILE A 127 -16.59 -10.74 2.05
CA ILE A 127 -15.85 -9.53 1.65
C ILE A 127 -15.22 -9.62 0.26
N TRP A 128 -15.14 -10.82 -0.33
CA TRP A 128 -14.54 -11.00 -1.66
C TRP A 128 -15.53 -10.58 -2.75
N PRO A 129 -15.17 -9.64 -3.64
CA PRO A 129 -16.08 -9.16 -4.66
C PRO A 129 -16.33 -10.22 -5.73
N SER A 130 -17.53 -10.23 -6.28
CA SER A 130 -17.86 -11.03 -7.46
C SER A 130 -17.17 -10.47 -8.72
N ASN A 131 -16.96 -11.33 -9.72
CA ASN A 131 -16.40 -10.89 -11.01
C ASN A 131 -17.24 -9.78 -11.66
N LYS A 132 -18.56 -9.82 -11.48
CA LYS A 132 -19.47 -8.80 -12.01
C LYS A 132 -19.25 -7.45 -11.33
N GLU A 133 -19.13 -7.41 -10.01
CA GLU A 133 -18.82 -6.17 -9.27
C GLU A 133 -17.49 -5.57 -9.72
N ILE A 134 -16.45 -6.41 -9.90
CA ILE A 134 -15.15 -5.97 -10.42
C ILE A 134 -15.30 -5.37 -11.82
N GLU A 135 -16.01 -6.06 -12.72
CA GLU A 135 -16.24 -5.61 -14.10
C GLU A 135 -17.00 -4.27 -14.15
N ASP A 136 -18.04 -4.12 -13.35
CA ASP A 136 -18.88 -2.92 -13.29
C ASP A 136 -18.05 -1.72 -12.76
N VAL A 137 -17.21 -1.91 -11.73
CA VAL A 137 -16.30 -0.89 -11.22
C VAL A 137 -15.24 -0.52 -12.25
N LEU A 138 -14.63 -1.50 -12.91
CA LEU A 138 -13.64 -1.24 -13.97
C LEU A 138 -14.25 -0.40 -15.11
N LYS A 139 -15.41 -0.75 -15.60
CA LYS A 139 -16.10 -0.03 -16.68
C LYS A 139 -16.46 1.41 -16.29
N SER A 140 -16.84 1.63 -15.05
CA SER A 140 -17.24 2.97 -14.57
C SER A 140 -16.04 3.85 -14.20
N SER A 141 -14.93 3.26 -13.79
CA SER A 141 -13.82 3.99 -13.17
C SER A 141 -12.59 4.13 -14.04
N LEU A 142 -12.33 3.18 -14.94
CA LEU A 142 -11.14 3.19 -15.79
C LEU A 142 -11.48 3.67 -17.21
N ASN A 143 -10.72 4.65 -17.72
CA ASN A 143 -10.82 5.11 -19.09
C ASN A 143 -9.45 5.53 -19.68
N PRO A 144 -9.29 5.55 -21.03
CA PRO A 144 -8.04 5.92 -21.67
C PRO A 144 -7.59 7.36 -21.40
N GLU A 145 -8.51 8.27 -21.18
CA GLU A 145 -8.21 9.71 -20.98
C GLU A 145 -7.38 9.93 -19.68
N MET A 146 -7.53 9.08 -18.68
CA MET A 146 -6.72 9.12 -17.45
C MET A 146 -5.24 8.93 -17.77
N PHE A 147 -4.93 8.00 -18.67
CA PHE A 147 -3.55 7.74 -19.09
C PHE A 147 -3.01 8.91 -19.92
N VAL A 148 -3.77 9.41 -20.89
CA VAL A 148 -3.38 10.58 -21.68
C VAL A 148 -3.10 11.76 -20.76
N LYS A 149 -4.00 12.07 -19.83
CA LYS A 149 -3.85 13.17 -18.87
C LYS A 149 -2.57 13.07 -18.05
N ARG A 150 -2.21 11.85 -17.58
CA ARG A 150 -1.04 11.66 -16.71
C ARG A 150 0.27 11.58 -17.47
N TYR A 151 0.26 11.14 -18.72
CA TYR A 151 1.48 10.89 -19.48
C TYR A 151 1.74 11.89 -20.63
N SER A 152 0.81 12.80 -20.93
CA SER A 152 1.01 13.81 -22.00
C SER A 152 2.10 14.83 -21.68
N ASN A 153 2.41 15.05 -20.41
CA ASN A 153 3.33 16.10 -19.97
C ASN A 153 4.26 15.65 -18.84
N VAL A 154 4.93 14.51 -19.03
CA VAL A 154 5.82 13.93 -18.00
C VAL A 154 7.12 14.72 -17.80
N SER A 155 7.56 15.51 -18.79
CA SER A 155 8.81 16.26 -18.74
C SER A 155 8.74 17.54 -17.90
N GLU A 156 7.55 18.09 -17.69
CA GLU A 156 7.39 19.32 -16.90
C GLU A 156 7.43 19.09 -15.38
N GLY A 157 7.07 17.88 -14.94
CA GLY A 157 6.97 17.55 -13.53
C GLY A 157 5.82 18.27 -12.81
N PRO A 158 5.64 18.04 -11.51
CA PRO A 158 4.62 18.71 -10.71
C PRO A 158 4.99 20.17 -10.42
N LYS A 159 4.00 20.98 -10.05
CA LYS A 159 4.21 22.42 -9.76
C LYS A 159 5.29 22.66 -8.70
N GLN A 160 5.40 21.78 -7.71
CA GLN A 160 6.44 21.86 -6.68
C GLN A 160 7.85 21.72 -7.28
N TRP A 161 8.02 20.81 -8.24
CA TRP A 161 9.27 20.66 -8.97
C TRP A 161 9.62 21.89 -9.78
N GLN A 162 8.65 22.47 -10.50
CA GLN A 162 8.84 23.67 -11.31
C GLN A 162 9.20 24.91 -10.46
N GLN A 163 8.80 24.94 -9.20
CA GLN A 163 9.05 26.05 -8.28
C GLN A 163 10.41 25.99 -7.59
N ILE A 164 11.15 24.89 -7.73
CA ILE A 164 12.51 24.77 -7.16
C ILE A 164 13.42 25.75 -7.87
N LYS A 165 13.90 26.75 -7.11
CA LYS A 165 14.87 27.71 -7.61
C LYS A 165 16.27 27.11 -7.42
N THR A 166 16.98 26.89 -8.51
CA THR A 166 18.37 26.45 -8.48
C THR A 166 19.22 27.48 -9.22
N GLU A 167 20.37 27.83 -8.66
CA GLU A 167 21.36 28.60 -9.36
C GLU A 167 22.03 27.71 -10.41
N LYS A 168 22.20 28.24 -11.63
CA LYS A 168 22.94 27.54 -12.67
C LYS A 168 24.43 27.55 -12.33
N SER A 169 24.98 26.42 -11.97
CA SER A 169 26.39 26.21 -11.69
C SER A 169 26.91 25.00 -12.49
N SER A 170 28.18 25.00 -12.84
CA SER A 170 28.85 23.86 -13.49
C SER A 170 29.10 22.69 -12.52
N ILE A 171 29.06 22.96 -11.23
CA ILE A 171 29.25 21.98 -10.15
C ILE A 171 28.22 22.27 -9.06
N TYR A 172 27.87 21.27 -8.26
CA TYR A 172 27.04 21.45 -7.09
C TYR A 172 27.80 22.21 -6.00
N ASN A 173 27.18 23.24 -5.43
CA ASN A 173 27.74 23.97 -4.29
C ASN A 173 27.46 23.18 -3.00
N TRP A 174 28.47 22.46 -2.52
CA TRP A 174 28.39 21.75 -1.25
C TRP A 174 28.51 22.77 -0.10
N GLU A 175 27.68 22.63 0.91
CA GLU A 175 27.88 23.33 2.18
C GLU A 175 28.96 22.58 2.97
N GLU A 176 29.89 23.34 3.58
CA GLU A 176 30.96 22.78 4.43
C GLU A 176 30.44 22.37 5.80
#